data_c85b77177c9120902f4081122d48d6b2
#
_entry.id   c85b77177c9120902f4081122d48d6b2
#
_cell.length_a   1.000
_cell.length_b   1.000
_cell.length_c   1.000
_cell.angle_alpha   90.00
_cell.angle_beta   90.00
_cell.angle_gamma   90.00
#
_symmetry.space_group_name_H-M   'P 1'
#
loop_
_entity.id
_entity.type
_entity.pdbx_description
1 polymer ?
#
loop_
_entity_poly.entity_id
_entity_poly.type
_entity_poly.pdbx_seq_one_letter_code
_entity_poly.pdbx_strand_id
1 'polypeptide(L)'
;MRLSSSLIALAIAATTLVSAGLAHAQSGTINFTVGAASDNRQRDISKSEGKAYTWGRATWNSAGNGVYAQAAYETLDMGGADLGLAAFTGVRTEFAGFNADLQISYKALIDANAGFDGDTFETKVDLTRTVGKTRTRLRAEYSPDGLGVTEQWVWVSAYAAYPITRKLSVSGEIGYRDQENNVDYTGYNAGVTYAITPKLGVDVRWHGTDANLPVEAHKDSVVAGLTYSF
;
A
#
# COMPACT_ATOMS: atom_id res chain seq x y z
N MET A 1 -22.96 16.28 15.06
CA MET A 1 -21.91 15.44 14.47
C MET A 1 -22.59 14.54 13.44
N ARG A 2 -22.50 14.84 12.16
CA ARG A 2 -23.02 13.96 11.09
C ARG A 2 -21.85 13.05 10.70
N LEU A 3 -21.99 11.76 10.94
CA LEU A 3 -21.07 10.76 10.37
C LEU A 3 -21.08 10.93 8.86
N SER A 4 -19.90 11.12 8.26
CA SER A 4 -19.79 11.27 6.81
C SER A 4 -20.29 10.00 6.12
N SER A 5 -20.87 10.14 4.93
CA SER A 5 -21.36 9.00 4.13
C SER A 5 -20.27 7.97 3.89
N SER A 6 -19.00 8.39 3.82
CA SER A 6 -17.81 7.57 3.68
C SER A 6 -17.57 6.64 4.88
N LEU A 7 -17.76 7.13 6.11
CA LEU A 7 -17.66 6.29 7.32
C LEU A 7 -18.74 5.20 7.37
N ILE A 8 -19.96 5.54 6.91
CA ILE A 8 -21.06 4.57 6.84
C ILE A 8 -20.77 3.54 5.75
N ALA A 9 -20.27 3.95 4.58
CA ALA A 9 -19.90 3.03 3.49
C ALA A 9 -18.75 2.10 3.89
N LEU A 10 -17.71 2.62 4.57
CA LEU A 10 -16.59 1.81 5.06
C LEU A 10 -17.04 0.83 6.16
N ALA A 11 -17.90 1.26 7.08
CA ALA A 11 -18.48 0.38 8.10
C ALA A 11 -19.37 -0.70 7.49
N ILE A 12 -20.16 -0.40 6.46
CA ILE A 12 -20.99 -1.37 5.74
C ILE A 12 -20.12 -2.32 4.90
N ALA A 13 -19.10 -1.82 4.19
CA ALA A 13 -18.17 -2.65 3.43
C ALA A 13 -17.36 -3.57 4.36
N ALA A 14 -16.87 -3.06 5.49
CA ALA A 14 -16.18 -3.87 6.50
C ALA A 14 -17.09 -4.92 7.14
N THR A 15 -18.34 -4.58 7.46
CA THR A 15 -19.29 -5.54 8.06
C THR A 15 -19.78 -6.57 7.05
N THR A 16 -19.99 -6.24 5.78
CA THR A 16 -20.37 -7.20 4.75
C THR A 16 -19.22 -8.12 4.36
N LEU A 17 -17.98 -7.64 4.29
CA LEU A 17 -16.78 -8.46 4.10
C LEU A 17 -16.53 -9.38 5.30
N VAL A 18 -16.72 -8.89 6.51
CA VAL A 18 -16.62 -9.69 7.74
C VAL A 18 -17.74 -10.73 7.81
N SER A 19 -18.97 -10.40 7.46
CA SER A 19 -20.09 -11.35 7.52
C SER A 19 -20.04 -12.40 6.39
N ALA A 20 -19.64 -12.06 5.18
CA ALA A 20 -19.39 -13.02 4.11
C ALA A 20 -18.18 -13.93 4.41
N GLY A 21 -17.14 -13.38 5.08
CA GLY A 21 -15.99 -14.14 5.56
C GLY A 21 -16.32 -15.08 6.72
N LEU A 22 -17.17 -14.67 7.65
CA LEU A 22 -17.52 -15.47 8.83
C LEU A 22 -18.35 -16.72 8.49
N ALA A 23 -19.14 -16.70 7.43
CA ALA A 23 -19.88 -17.90 6.96
C ALA A 23 -18.95 -19.01 6.44
N HIS A 24 -17.70 -18.67 6.04
CA HIS A 24 -16.66 -19.60 5.60
C HIS A 24 -15.42 -19.59 6.52
N ALA A 25 -15.46 -18.84 7.62
CA ALA A 25 -14.33 -18.59 8.53
C ALA A 25 -13.98 -19.78 9.46
N GLN A 26 -14.51 -20.96 9.21
CA GLN A 26 -14.14 -22.14 10.02
C GLN A 26 -12.69 -22.62 9.80
N SER A 27 -11.94 -22.01 8.89
CA SER A 27 -10.52 -22.34 8.67
C SER A 27 -9.75 -21.19 8.02
N GLY A 28 -9.39 -20.17 8.78
CA GLY A 28 -8.55 -19.05 8.32
C GLY A 28 -7.59 -18.58 9.40
N THR A 29 -6.52 -17.86 9.01
CA THR A 29 -5.58 -17.24 9.95
C THR A 29 -5.70 -15.73 9.89
N ILE A 30 -5.60 -15.09 11.05
CA ILE A 30 -5.51 -13.63 11.14
C ILE A 30 -4.08 -13.25 11.56
N ASN A 31 -3.48 -12.33 10.84
CA ASN A 31 -2.16 -11.78 11.14
C ASN A 31 -2.29 -10.27 11.32
N PHE A 32 -1.54 -9.72 12.26
CA PHE A 32 -1.45 -8.28 12.49
C PHE A 32 -0.04 -7.81 12.17
N THR A 33 0.05 -6.62 11.58
CA THR A 33 1.31 -5.94 11.32
C THR A 33 1.13 -4.47 11.65
N VAL A 34 2.10 -3.89 12.36
CA VAL A 34 2.15 -2.45 12.65
C VAL A 34 3.51 -1.91 12.27
N GLY A 35 3.58 -0.63 12.00
CA GLY A 35 4.84 0.01 11.67
C GLY A 35 4.82 1.51 11.91
N ALA A 36 6.02 2.08 11.87
CA ALA A 36 6.26 3.51 11.85
C ALA A 36 7.42 3.80 10.90
N ALA A 37 7.39 4.95 10.24
CA ALA A 37 8.52 5.41 9.45
C ALA A 37 8.62 6.94 9.47
N SER A 38 9.76 7.45 9.03
CA SER A 38 10.04 8.89 9.01
C SER A 38 9.24 9.66 7.94
N ASP A 39 8.67 8.98 6.93
CA ASP A 39 7.82 9.55 5.89
C ASP A 39 6.90 8.47 5.30
N ASN A 40 5.63 8.81 5.03
CA ASN A 40 4.67 7.93 4.37
C ASN A 40 4.77 8.06 2.85
N ARG A 41 5.53 7.16 2.21
CA ARG A 41 5.69 7.16 0.75
C ARG A 41 4.88 6.06 0.08
N GLN A 42 4.06 6.48 -0.87
CA GLN A 42 3.33 5.58 -1.75
C GLN A 42 3.62 5.94 -3.21
N ARG A 43 4.05 4.97 -4.03
CA ARG A 43 4.49 5.22 -5.41
C ARG A 43 5.55 6.32 -5.50
N ASP A 44 6.47 6.32 -4.51
CA ASP A 44 7.60 7.22 -4.33
C ASP A 44 7.28 8.69 -4.01
N ILE A 45 6.00 9.06 -3.85
CA ILE A 45 5.59 10.37 -3.35
C ILE A 45 5.12 10.31 -1.89
N SER A 46 5.39 11.40 -1.14
CA SER A 46 5.00 11.51 0.26
C SER A 46 3.51 11.79 0.41
N LYS A 47 2.86 11.11 1.34
CA LYS A 47 1.49 11.35 1.81
C LYS A 47 1.46 12.03 3.18
N SER A 48 2.62 12.24 3.81
CA SER A 48 2.76 12.86 5.13
C SER A 48 3.61 14.14 5.12
N GLU A 49 3.88 14.69 3.92
CA GLU A 49 4.73 15.87 3.74
C GLU A 49 6.10 15.76 4.42
N GLY A 50 6.74 14.58 4.29
CA GLY A 50 8.03 14.30 4.93
C GLY A 50 7.98 14.10 6.45
N LYS A 51 6.78 14.01 7.04
CA LYS A 51 6.60 13.79 8.47
C LYS A 51 6.51 12.30 8.81
N ALA A 52 6.93 11.97 10.02
CA ALA A 52 6.80 10.61 10.55
C ALA A 52 5.35 10.16 10.61
N TYR A 53 5.12 8.89 10.31
CA TYR A 53 3.80 8.29 10.30
C TYR A 53 3.79 6.92 10.97
N THR A 54 2.60 6.45 11.32
CA THR A 54 2.33 5.10 11.80
C THR A 54 1.28 4.43 10.92
N TRP A 55 1.33 3.12 10.86
CA TRP A 55 0.35 2.33 10.14
C TRP A 55 0.10 1.00 10.83
N GLY A 56 -1.06 0.42 10.56
CA GLY A 56 -1.39 -0.92 11.03
C GLY A 56 -2.30 -1.65 10.04
N ARG A 57 -2.20 -2.97 10.04
CA ARG A 57 -2.96 -3.84 9.16
C ARG A 57 -3.36 -5.12 9.88
N ALA A 58 -4.62 -5.50 9.76
CA ALA A 58 -5.13 -6.83 10.07
C ALA A 58 -5.41 -7.56 8.75
N THR A 59 -4.90 -8.78 8.60
CA THR A 59 -5.09 -9.62 7.41
C THR A 59 -5.70 -10.94 7.80
N TRP A 60 -6.89 -11.24 7.30
CA TRP A 60 -7.47 -12.58 7.32
C TRP A 60 -7.10 -13.31 6.03
N ASN A 61 -6.61 -14.54 6.14
CA ASN A 61 -6.32 -15.42 5.00
C ASN A 61 -7.17 -16.67 5.12
N SER A 62 -7.89 -17.02 4.06
CA SER A 62 -8.64 -18.26 3.98
C SER A 62 -7.71 -19.47 3.93
N ALA A 63 -8.19 -20.62 4.42
CA ALA A 63 -7.47 -21.88 4.27
C ALA A 63 -7.72 -22.45 2.86
N GLY A 64 -6.66 -22.52 2.04
CA GLY A 64 -6.60 -23.36 0.85
C GLY A 64 -7.08 -22.77 -0.49
N ASN A 65 -7.74 -21.60 -0.53
CA ASN A 65 -8.23 -21.02 -1.80
C ASN A 65 -7.59 -19.69 -2.19
N GLY A 66 -6.59 -19.24 -1.42
CA GLY A 66 -5.84 -18.00 -1.70
C GLY A 66 -6.59 -16.69 -1.45
N VAL A 67 -7.87 -16.73 -1.08
CA VAL A 67 -8.67 -15.53 -0.79
C VAL A 67 -8.21 -14.89 0.52
N TYR A 68 -8.18 -13.55 0.56
CA TYR A 68 -7.86 -12.80 1.76
C TYR A 68 -8.68 -11.51 1.85
N ALA A 69 -8.80 -11.00 3.07
CA ALA A 69 -9.34 -9.68 3.35
C ALA A 69 -8.41 -8.93 4.31
N GLN A 70 -8.34 -7.61 4.18
CA GLN A 70 -7.51 -6.77 5.03
C GLN A 70 -8.26 -5.52 5.44
N ALA A 71 -7.98 -5.04 6.66
CA ALA A 71 -8.30 -3.70 7.11
C ALA A 71 -7.00 -3.02 7.52
N ALA A 72 -6.83 -1.76 7.18
CA ALA A 72 -5.63 -1.00 7.50
C ALA A 72 -5.96 0.44 7.88
N TYR A 73 -5.06 1.04 8.65
CA TYR A 73 -4.99 2.48 8.86
C TYR A 73 -3.58 3.00 8.57
N GLU A 74 -3.48 4.25 8.25
CA GLU A 74 -2.22 4.99 8.16
C GLU A 74 -2.44 6.44 8.62
N THR A 75 -1.46 7.01 9.31
CA THR A 75 -1.44 8.46 9.50
C THR A 75 -0.81 9.12 8.29
N LEU A 76 -1.29 10.31 7.93
CA LEU A 76 -0.88 11.05 6.74
C LEU A 76 -1.13 12.55 6.96
N ASP A 77 -0.80 13.36 5.96
CA ASP A 77 -1.14 14.79 5.91
C ASP A 77 -1.56 15.09 4.47
N MET A 78 -2.84 14.92 4.19
CA MET A 78 -3.37 15.05 2.82
C MET A 78 -4.80 15.60 2.85
N GLY A 79 -5.02 16.69 2.14
CA GLY A 79 -6.36 17.28 2.02
C GLY A 79 -6.98 17.72 3.35
N GLY A 80 -6.15 18.00 4.38
CA GLY A 80 -6.57 18.34 5.73
C GLY A 80 -6.88 17.13 6.62
N ALA A 81 -6.75 15.91 6.10
CA ALA A 81 -6.90 14.68 6.87
C ALA A 81 -5.57 14.23 7.47
N ASP A 82 -5.60 13.71 8.70
CA ASP A 82 -4.46 13.13 9.42
C ASP A 82 -4.53 11.59 9.45
N LEU A 83 -5.63 11.00 9.04
CA LEU A 83 -5.90 9.56 9.11
C LEU A 83 -6.51 9.04 7.81
N GLY A 84 -5.92 7.98 7.27
CA GLY A 84 -6.47 7.16 6.19
C GLY A 84 -6.89 5.79 6.70
N LEU A 85 -8.05 5.31 6.25
CA LEU A 85 -8.54 3.95 6.46
C LEU A 85 -8.64 3.23 5.11
N ALA A 86 -8.38 1.93 5.12
CA ALA A 86 -8.52 1.13 3.92
C ALA A 86 -9.07 -0.28 4.22
N ALA A 87 -9.91 -0.76 3.30
CA ALA A 87 -10.34 -2.15 3.25
C ALA A 87 -9.90 -2.77 1.92
N PHE A 88 -9.42 -4.00 1.97
CA PHE A 88 -8.92 -4.74 0.82
C PHE A 88 -9.53 -6.12 0.77
N THR A 89 -9.74 -6.64 -0.43
CA THR A 89 -9.99 -8.05 -0.67
C THR A 89 -9.21 -8.51 -1.89
N GLY A 90 -8.83 -9.77 -1.93
CA GLY A 90 -8.07 -10.27 -3.05
C GLY A 90 -7.94 -11.78 -3.07
N VAL A 91 -7.30 -12.26 -4.12
CA VAL A 91 -6.99 -13.66 -4.32
C VAL A 91 -5.55 -13.82 -4.78
N ARG A 92 -4.85 -14.78 -4.18
CA ARG A 92 -3.51 -15.21 -4.60
C ARG A 92 -3.62 -16.56 -5.28
N THR A 93 -3.00 -16.65 -6.44
CA THR A 93 -3.00 -17.87 -7.24
C THR A 93 -1.67 -18.01 -8.01
N GLU A 94 -1.43 -19.15 -8.60
CA GLU A 94 -0.33 -19.32 -9.55
C GLU A 94 -0.83 -19.11 -10.98
N PHE A 95 -0.08 -18.34 -11.76
CA PHE A 95 -0.38 -18.06 -13.17
C PHE A 95 0.92 -17.99 -13.97
N ALA A 96 1.06 -18.81 -15.00
CA ALA A 96 2.20 -18.82 -15.92
C ALA A 96 3.59 -18.86 -15.23
N GLY A 97 3.70 -19.55 -14.08
CA GLY A 97 4.95 -19.66 -13.30
C GLY A 97 5.24 -18.42 -12.42
N PHE A 98 4.26 -17.55 -12.25
CA PHE A 98 4.27 -16.44 -11.29
C PHE A 98 3.28 -16.71 -10.16
N ASN A 99 3.58 -16.19 -8.97
CA ASN A 99 2.57 -16.00 -7.95
C ASN A 99 1.84 -14.70 -8.29
N ALA A 100 0.57 -14.80 -8.66
CA ALA A 100 -0.30 -13.69 -8.97
C ALA A 100 -1.12 -13.29 -7.74
N ASP A 101 -1.23 -11.98 -7.46
CA ASP A 101 -2.09 -11.39 -6.43
C ASP A 101 -3.00 -10.35 -7.10
N LEU A 102 -4.30 -10.63 -7.10
CA LEU A 102 -5.35 -9.73 -7.60
C LEU A 102 -6.04 -9.12 -6.40
N GLN A 103 -6.10 -7.80 -6.30
CA GLN A 103 -6.65 -7.07 -5.16
C GLN A 103 -7.56 -5.93 -5.61
N ILE A 104 -8.63 -5.72 -4.87
CA ILE A 104 -9.46 -4.52 -4.92
C ILE A 104 -9.39 -3.88 -3.54
N SER A 105 -9.35 -2.56 -3.48
CA SER A 105 -9.37 -1.80 -2.24
C SER A 105 -10.30 -0.59 -2.32
N TYR A 106 -10.85 -0.24 -1.18
CA TYR A 106 -11.48 1.05 -0.92
C TYR A 106 -10.66 1.76 0.15
N LYS A 107 -10.34 3.02 -0.10
CA LYS A 107 -9.57 3.88 0.81
C LYS A 107 -10.38 5.14 1.09
N ALA A 108 -10.31 5.62 2.32
CA ALA A 108 -10.99 6.86 2.72
C ALA A 108 -10.10 7.66 3.67
N LEU A 109 -10.03 8.97 3.44
CA LEU A 109 -9.44 9.96 4.32
C LEU A 109 -10.49 10.41 5.33
N ILE A 110 -10.12 10.46 6.60
CA ILE A 110 -11.04 10.85 7.67
C ILE A 110 -10.89 12.35 7.92
N ASP A 111 -12.04 13.04 7.94
CA ASP A 111 -12.14 14.49 8.17
C ASP A 111 -11.37 15.33 7.12
N ALA A 112 -11.30 14.86 5.87
CA ALA A 112 -10.77 15.66 4.77
C ALA A 112 -11.54 16.98 4.60
N ASN A 113 -10.85 18.03 4.16
CA ASN A 113 -11.43 19.35 3.92
C ASN A 113 -12.63 19.30 2.97
N ALA A 114 -13.59 20.16 3.17
CA ALA A 114 -14.74 20.30 2.27
C ALA A 114 -14.28 20.58 0.83
N GLY A 115 -14.73 19.78 -0.13
CA GLY A 115 -14.37 19.88 -1.55
C GLY A 115 -13.10 19.13 -1.95
N PHE A 116 -12.41 18.48 -1.00
CA PHE A 116 -11.35 17.54 -1.31
C PHE A 116 -11.98 16.14 -1.50
N ASP A 117 -11.67 15.48 -2.61
CA ASP A 117 -12.12 14.10 -2.82
C ASP A 117 -11.32 13.16 -1.91
N GLY A 118 -12.01 12.66 -0.88
CA GLY A 118 -11.40 11.95 0.24
C GLY A 118 -11.47 10.45 0.14
N ASP A 119 -12.03 9.87 -0.92
CA ASP A 119 -12.10 8.41 -1.06
C ASP A 119 -11.81 7.91 -2.47
N THR A 120 -11.43 6.65 -2.61
CA THR A 120 -11.05 6.05 -3.89
C THR A 120 -11.20 4.54 -3.87
N PHE A 121 -11.51 3.97 -5.04
CA PHE A 121 -11.35 2.56 -5.32
C PHE A 121 -10.08 2.32 -6.13
N GLU A 122 -9.30 1.33 -5.72
CA GLU A 122 -8.13 0.92 -6.47
C GLU A 122 -8.16 -0.57 -6.76
N THR A 123 -7.67 -0.96 -7.94
CA THR A 123 -7.39 -2.35 -8.29
C THR A 123 -5.88 -2.53 -8.42
N LYS A 124 -5.39 -3.73 -8.09
CA LYS A 124 -3.97 -4.07 -8.17
C LYS A 124 -3.78 -5.48 -8.68
N VAL A 125 -2.78 -5.66 -9.53
CA VAL A 125 -2.25 -6.95 -9.98
C VAL A 125 -0.75 -6.98 -9.68
N ASP A 126 -0.31 -7.96 -8.91
CA ASP A 126 1.10 -8.28 -8.69
C ASP A 126 1.43 -9.64 -9.32
N LEU A 127 2.48 -9.70 -10.12
CA LEU A 127 3.08 -10.93 -10.63
C LEU A 127 4.48 -11.07 -10.02
N THR A 128 4.65 -12.01 -9.10
CA THR A 128 5.91 -12.24 -8.37
C THR A 128 6.54 -13.55 -8.79
N ARG A 129 7.86 -13.54 -9.02
CA ARG A 129 8.65 -14.73 -9.30
C ARG A 129 10.03 -14.62 -8.67
N THR A 130 10.59 -15.77 -8.25
CA THR A 130 11.98 -15.84 -7.80
C THR A 130 12.84 -16.44 -8.92
N VAL A 131 13.88 -15.70 -9.33
CA VAL A 131 14.87 -16.13 -10.34
C VAL A 131 16.23 -16.23 -9.65
N GLY A 132 16.72 -17.46 -9.48
CA GLY A 132 17.88 -17.72 -8.63
C GLY A 132 17.61 -17.32 -7.17
N LYS A 133 18.32 -16.32 -6.66
CA LYS A 133 18.10 -15.74 -5.32
C LYS A 133 17.28 -14.44 -5.37
N THR A 134 17.06 -13.88 -6.56
CA THR A 134 16.41 -12.59 -6.73
C THR A 134 14.89 -12.78 -6.77
N ARG A 135 14.17 -12.13 -5.86
CA ARG A 135 12.72 -11.99 -5.94
C ARG A 135 12.39 -10.81 -6.84
N THR A 136 11.58 -11.03 -7.86
CA THR A 136 11.10 -9.99 -8.77
C THR A 136 9.58 -9.83 -8.65
N ARG A 137 9.07 -8.62 -8.91
CA ARG A 137 7.64 -8.33 -9.00
C ARG A 137 7.40 -7.35 -10.14
N LEU A 138 6.37 -7.64 -10.94
CA LEU A 138 5.73 -6.67 -11.81
C LEU A 138 4.40 -6.30 -11.17
N ARG A 139 4.05 -5.03 -11.17
CA ARG A 139 2.83 -4.48 -10.60
C ARG A 139 2.11 -3.61 -11.60
N ALA A 140 0.79 -3.72 -11.64
CA ALA A 140 -0.11 -2.74 -12.24
C ALA A 140 -1.18 -2.36 -11.21
N GLU A 141 -1.43 -1.07 -11.07
CA GLU A 141 -2.49 -0.51 -10.21
C GLU A 141 -3.32 0.46 -11.05
N TYR A 142 -4.59 0.55 -10.74
CA TYR A 142 -5.54 1.43 -11.43
C TYR A 142 -6.56 1.98 -10.44
N SER A 143 -6.90 3.25 -10.59
CA SER A 143 -8.08 3.86 -10.00
C SER A 143 -8.85 4.62 -11.07
N PRO A 144 -10.18 4.48 -11.14
CA PRO A 144 -11.00 5.30 -12.01
C PRO A 144 -11.19 6.73 -11.49
N ASP A 145 -10.95 6.94 -10.19
CA ASP A 145 -11.16 8.18 -9.48
C ASP A 145 -10.22 8.22 -8.26
N GLY A 146 -9.15 9.00 -8.35
CA GLY A 146 -8.11 9.12 -7.34
C GLY A 146 -8.47 10.12 -6.25
N LEU A 147 -7.63 10.18 -5.21
CA LEU A 147 -7.80 11.14 -4.12
C LEU A 147 -7.49 12.58 -4.58
N GLY A 148 -8.23 13.54 -4.05
CA GLY A 148 -8.01 14.96 -4.26
C GLY A 148 -8.47 15.43 -5.62
N VAL A 149 -7.56 15.98 -6.40
CA VAL A 149 -7.83 16.49 -7.77
C VAL A 149 -7.49 15.46 -8.85
N THR A 150 -6.88 14.35 -8.46
CA THR A 150 -6.51 13.28 -9.38
C THR A 150 -7.74 12.46 -9.72
N GLU A 151 -8.13 12.43 -10.97
CA GLU A 151 -9.18 11.55 -11.46
C GLU A 151 -8.60 10.15 -11.77
N GLN A 152 -8.78 9.65 -13.00
CA GLN A 152 -8.22 8.36 -13.37
C GLN A 152 -6.70 8.34 -13.33
N TRP A 153 -6.12 7.22 -12.86
CA TRP A 153 -4.69 6.99 -12.93
C TRP A 153 -4.34 5.50 -13.08
N VAL A 154 -3.16 5.28 -13.65
CA VAL A 154 -2.51 3.98 -13.75
C VAL A 154 -1.11 4.09 -13.15
N TRP A 155 -0.67 3.06 -12.42
CA TRP A 155 0.70 2.86 -11.99
C TRP A 155 1.20 1.51 -12.48
N VAL A 156 2.36 1.48 -13.12
CA VAL A 156 3.06 0.24 -13.47
C VAL A 156 4.46 0.25 -12.89
N SER A 157 4.91 -0.85 -12.29
CA SER A 157 6.25 -0.90 -11.70
C SER A 157 6.92 -2.25 -11.82
N ALA A 158 8.26 -2.23 -11.76
CA ALA A 158 9.13 -3.38 -11.65
C ALA A 158 9.99 -3.27 -10.40
N TYR A 159 10.01 -4.33 -9.61
CA TYR A 159 10.75 -4.45 -8.35
C TYR A 159 11.66 -5.65 -8.37
N ALA A 160 12.84 -5.52 -7.74
CA ALA A 160 13.74 -6.62 -7.48
C ALA A 160 14.31 -6.53 -6.05
N ALA A 161 14.47 -7.70 -5.41
CA ALA A 161 15.13 -7.82 -4.11
C ALA A 161 16.11 -8.97 -4.12
N TYR A 162 17.30 -8.74 -3.58
CA TYR A 162 18.37 -9.72 -3.47
C TYR A 162 18.78 -9.93 -2.00
N PRO A 163 18.71 -11.16 -1.45
CA PRO A 163 19.16 -11.44 -0.10
C PRO A 163 20.70 -11.53 -0.08
N ILE A 164 21.34 -10.61 0.63
CA ILE A 164 22.79 -10.62 0.88
C ILE A 164 23.11 -11.66 1.94
N THR A 165 22.32 -11.70 3.01
CA THR A 165 22.39 -12.70 4.08
C THR A 165 20.99 -13.21 4.43
N ARG A 166 20.86 -14.09 5.43
CA ARG A 166 19.54 -14.50 5.95
C ARG A 166 18.75 -13.37 6.60
N LYS A 167 19.41 -12.28 7.01
CA LYS A 167 18.81 -11.14 7.70
C LYS A 167 18.85 -9.85 6.90
N LEU A 168 19.71 -9.74 5.90
CA LEU A 168 19.96 -8.52 5.15
C LEU A 168 19.59 -8.71 3.69
N SER A 169 18.77 -7.82 3.14
CA SER A 169 18.46 -7.75 1.71
C SER A 169 18.58 -6.32 1.19
N VAL A 170 18.91 -6.20 -0.09
CA VAL A 170 18.82 -4.96 -0.86
C VAL A 170 17.69 -5.08 -1.85
N SER A 171 17.03 -3.98 -2.16
CA SER A 171 15.94 -3.97 -3.12
C SER A 171 15.82 -2.62 -3.81
N GLY A 172 15.17 -2.61 -4.97
CA GLY A 172 14.81 -1.40 -5.68
C GLY A 172 13.52 -1.60 -6.47
N GLU A 173 12.88 -0.50 -6.77
CA GLU A 173 11.70 -0.42 -7.61
C GLU A 173 11.80 0.78 -8.53
N ILE A 174 11.29 0.66 -9.73
CA ILE A 174 11.02 1.75 -10.65
C ILE A 174 9.61 1.59 -11.17
N GLY A 175 8.85 2.68 -11.25
CA GLY A 175 7.51 2.66 -11.78
C GLY A 175 7.15 3.96 -12.46
N TYR A 176 6.12 3.91 -13.28
CA TYR A 176 5.59 5.07 -14.01
C TYR A 176 4.12 5.25 -13.64
N ARG A 177 3.75 6.50 -13.35
CA ARG A 177 2.37 6.92 -13.09
C ARG A 177 1.89 7.81 -14.22
N ASP A 178 0.81 7.38 -14.87
CA ASP A 178 0.00 8.15 -15.80
C ASP A 178 -1.27 8.57 -15.05
N GLN A 179 -1.66 9.84 -15.08
CA GLN A 179 -2.79 10.33 -14.29
C GLN A 179 -3.46 11.55 -14.91
N GLU A 180 -4.78 11.58 -14.84
CA GLU A 180 -5.57 12.75 -15.23
C GLU A 180 -5.51 13.85 -14.17
N ASN A 181 -5.57 15.11 -14.59
CA ASN A 181 -5.57 16.31 -13.75
C ASN A 181 -4.36 16.47 -12.82
N ASN A 182 -3.26 15.78 -13.10
CA ASN A 182 -2.01 15.90 -12.36
C ASN A 182 -0.82 15.57 -13.26
N VAL A 183 0.42 15.75 -12.78
CA VAL A 183 1.64 15.51 -13.55
C VAL A 183 2.00 14.02 -13.52
N ASP A 184 2.21 13.43 -14.68
CA ASP A 184 2.78 12.09 -14.82
C ASP A 184 4.21 12.08 -14.30
N TYR A 185 4.64 10.95 -13.77
CA TYR A 185 6.01 10.84 -13.27
C TYR A 185 6.52 9.40 -13.25
N THR A 186 7.85 9.28 -13.29
CA THR A 186 8.57 8.06 -12.94
C THR A 186 9.00 8.16 -11.48
N GLY A 187 8.60 7.19 -10.68
CA GLY A 187 9.07 7.03 -9.30
C GLY A 187 10.13 5.93 -9.24
N TYR A 188 11.11 6.09 -8.35
CA TYR A 188 12.15 5.08 -8.14
C TYR A 188 12.63 5.07 -6.70
N ASN A 189 12.98 3.89 -6.22
CA ASN A 189 13.53 3.75 -4.88
C ASN A 189 14.59 2.63 -4.82
N ALA A 190 15.47 2.75 -3.85
CA ALA A 190 16.43 1.72 -3.50
C ALA A 190 16.64 1.69 -1.99
N GLY A 191 16.73 0.49 -1.41
CA GLY A 191 16.81 0.38 0.04
C GLY A 191 17.40 -0.93 0.53
N VAL A 192 17.59 -0.95 1.84
CA VAL A 192 18.14 -2.05 2.61
C VAL A 192 17.16 -2.43 3.70
N THR A 193 16.81 -3.71 3.77
CA THR A 193 15.95 -4.25 4.83
C THR A 193 16.78 -5.19 5.71
N TYR A 194 16.67 -5.01 7.04
CA TYR A 194 17.34 -5.88 8.02
C TYR A 194 16.31 -6.49 8.99
N ALA A 195 16.28 -7.83 9.05
CA ALA A 195 15.46 -8.58 9.99
C ALA A 195 16.18 -8.67 11.34
N ILE A 196 15.79 -7.85 12.31
CA ILE A 196 16.33 -7.89 13.70
C ILE A 196 15.93 -9.23 14.32
N THR A 197 14.63 -9.57 14.24
CA THR A 197 14.06 -10.85 14.64
C THR A 197 13.13 -11.36 13.50
N PRO A 198 12.57 -12.58 13.58
CA PRO A 198 11.54 -13.03 12.62
C PRO A 198 10.30 -12.15 12.56
N LYS A 199 10.03 -11.37 13.61
CA LYS A 199 8.84 -10.51 13.75
C LYS A 199 9.14 -9.01 13.63
N LEU A 200 10.39 -8.60 13.77
CA LEU A 200 10.82 -7.20 13.81
C LEU A 200 11.83 -6.92 12.71
N GLY A 201 11.50 -5.99 11.82
CA GLY A 201 12.34 -5.55 10.71
C GLY A 201 12.54 -4.04 10.68
N VAL A 202 13.68 -3.62 10.14
CA VAL A 202 14.02 -2.22 9.83
C VAL A 202 14.24 -2.11 8.33
N ASP A 203 13.77 -1.03 7.71
CA ASP A 203 14.05 -0.66 6.32
C ASP A 203 14.61 0.75 6.28
N VAL A 204 15.65 0.96 5.47
CA VAL A 204 16.15 2.29 5.13
C VAL A 204 16.17 2.38 3.61
N ARG A 205 15.47 3.36 3.07
CA ARG A 205 15.19 3.46 1.63
C ARG A 205 15.26 4.90 1.15
N TRP A 206 15.97 5.10 0.07
CA TRP A 206 15.92 6.34 -0.69
C TRP A 206 14.79 6.26 -1.72
N HIS A 207 14.05 7.35 -1.84
CA HIS A 207 12.98 7.54 -2.81
C HIS A 207 13.23 8.80 -3.61
N GLY A 208 12.88 8.76 -4.89
CA GLY A 208 12.92 9.92 -5.78
C GLY A 208 11.88 9.81 -6.90
N THR A 209 11.65 10.96 -7.55
CA THR A 209 10.80 11.07 -8.75
C THR A 209 11.43 11.98 -9.77
N ASP A 210 11.07 11.84 -11.06
CA ASP A 210 11.42 12.78 -12.10
C ASP A 210 10.43 13.97 -12.23
N ALA A 211 9.37 13.97 -11.41
CA ALA A 211 8.41 15.07 -11.37
C ALA A 211 9.09 16.33 -10.82
N ASN A 212 9.31 17.31 -11.68
CA ASN A 212 9.92 18.59 -11.31
C ASN A 212 8.85 19.54 -10.72
N LEU A 213 8.30 19.17 -9.57
CA LEU A 213 7.31 19.97 -8.84
C LEU A 213 7.92 20.52 -7.54
N PRO A 214 7.75 21.83 -7.26
CA PRO A 214 8.31 22.46 -6.06
C PRO A 214 7.46 22.18 -4.80
N VAL A 215 7.03 20.93 -4.62
CA VAL A 215 6.19 20.48 -3.50
C VAL A 215 6.92 19.39 -2.71
N GLU A 216 6.73 19.37 -1.38
CA GLU A 216 7.40 18.43 -0.47
C GLU A 216 7.15 16.97 -0.84
N ALA A 217 5.94 16.66 -1.30
CA ALA A 217 5.54 15.30 -1.67
C ALA A 217 6.45 14.64 -2.72
N HIS A 218 7.02 15.43 -3.65
CA HIS A 218 7.84 14.94 -4.77
C HIS A 218 9.36 15.02 -4.51
N LYS A 219 9.80 15.59 -3.40
CA LYS A 219 11.24 15.70 -3.09
C LYS A 219 11.85 14.32 -2.81
N ASP A 220 13.08 14.17 -3.23
CA ASP A 220 13.90 13.02 -2.85
C ASP A 220 14.01 12.94 -1.32
N SER A 221 13.94 11.74 -0.79
CA SER A 221 13.98 11.53 0.66
C SER A 221 14.58 10.17 1.00
N VAL A 222 15.29 10.12 2.13
CA VAL A 222 15.69 8.89 2.78
C VAL A 222 14.71 8.59 3.91
N VAL A 223 14.03 7.47 3.81
CA VAL A 223 13.02 7.03 4.78
C VAL A 223 13.56 5.88 5.60
N ALA A 224 13.47 5.99 6.92
CA ALA A 224 13.74 4.89 7.84
C ALA A 224 12.43 4.39 8.45
N GLY A 225 12.22 3.08 8.45
CA GLY A 225 10.99 2.46 8.94
C GLY A 225 11.25 1.25 9.83
N LEU A 226 10.31 1.01 10.74
CA LEU A 226 10.25 -0.15 11.62
C LEU A 226 8.93 -0.88 11.42
N THR A 227 8.98 -2.21 11.34
CA THR A 227 7.78 -3.06 11.17
C THR A 227 7.80 -4.20 12.16
N TYR A 228 6.67 -4.45 12.81
CA TYR A 228 6.45 -5.58 13.72
C TYR A 228 5.22 -6.40 13.31
N SER A 229 5.37 -7.73 13.22
CA SER A 229 4.31 -8.67 12.87
C SER A 229 4.06 -9.69 13.99
N PHE A 230 2.78 -10.00 14.27
CA PHE A 230 2.36 -10.92 15.35
C PHE A 230 1.09 -11.72 15.00
#